data_af34302c7b6dd245460f0659105e117c
#
_entry.id   af34302c7b6dd245460f0659105e117c
#
_cell.length_a   1.000
_cell.length_b   1.000
_cell.length_c   1.000
_cell.angle_alpha   90.00
_cell.angle_beta   90.00
_cell.angle_gamma   90.00
#
_symmetry.space_group_name_H-M   'P 1'
#
loop_
_entity.id
_entity.type
_entity.pdbx_description
1 polymer ?
#
loop_
_entity_poly.entity_id
_entity_poly.type
_entity_poly.pdbx_seq_one_letter_code
_entity_poly.pdbx_strand_id
1 'polypeptide(L)'
;MPAKYLHSMIRVTDPEATVAFFELIGLKEVRRFDNEAGRFTLIFLAAEGQEGLAEVELTYNWPPEDGEPESYSGGRNFGHLAYRVDDIYATCAALQAAGHIIHRPPRDGHMAFVKSPDG
;
A
#
# COMPACT_ATOMS: atom_id res chain seq x y z
N MET A 1 -28.28 9.68 6.92
CA MET A 1 -27.50 8.78 7.79
C MET A 1 -26.04 9.16 7.76
N PRO A 2 -25.39 9.32 8.91
CA PRO A 2 -23.95 9.60 8.90
C PRO A 2 -23.17 8.39 8.43
N ALA A 3 -22.07 8.66 7.75
CA ALA A 3 -21.16 7.61 7.30
C ALA A 3 -19.85 7.75 8.06
N LYS A 4 -19.15 6.64 8.22
CA LYS A 4 -17.82 6.63 8.82
C LYS A 4 -16.88 5.98 7.82
N TYR A 5 -15.78 6.64 7.52
CA TYR A 5 -14.76 6.08 6.65
C TYR A 5 -14.04 4.94 7.37
N LEU A 6 -13.89 3.80 6.71
CA LEU A 6 -13.22 2.64 7.28
C LEU A 6 -11.83 2.42 6.70
N HIS A 7 -11.76 2.24 5.39
CA HIS A 7 -10.48 1.93 4.76
C HIS A 7 -10.53 2.17 3.25
N SER A 8 -9.36 2.22 2.63
CA SER A 8 -9.18 2.11 1.18
C SER A 8 -8.58 0.73 0.91
N MET A 9 -9.06 0.04 -0.09
CA MET A 9 -8.56 -1.28 -0.47
C MET A 9 -7.71 -1.20 -1.73
N ILE A 10 -6.60 -1.91 -1.72
CA ILE A 10 -5.69 -2.04 -2.85
C ILE A 10 -5.45 -3.52 -3.09
N ARG A 11 -5.54 -3.96 -4.34
CA ARG A 11 -5.14 -5.32 -4.71
C ARG A 11 -3.66 -5.39 -4.96
N VAL A 12 -3.01 -6.45 -4.47
CA VAL A 12 -1.56 -6.60 -4.56
C VAL A 12 -1.21 -8.01 -5.05
N THR A 13 -0.06 -8.11 -5.72
CA THR A 13 0.44 -9.40 -6.18
C THR A 13 1.52 -9.96 -5.25
N ASP A 14 2.17 -9.10 -4.48
CA ASP A 14 3.21 -9.49 -3.52
C ASP A 14 2.92 -8.78 -2.20
N PRO A 15 2.14 -9.43 -1.32
CA PRO A 15 1.72 -8.79 -0.07
C PRO A 15 2.90 -8.42 0.84
N GLU A 16 3.92 -9.27 0.94
CA GLU A 16 5.03 -8.97 1.84
C GLU A 16 5.87 -7.80 1.34
N ALA A 17 6.08 -7.70 0.03
CA ALA A 17 6.78 -6.55 -0.56
C ALA A 17 5.97 -5.27 -0.36
N THR A 18 4.65 -5.35 -0.45
CA THR A 18 3.79 -4.18 -0.28
C THR A 18 3.73 -3.74 1.19
N VAL A 19 3.68 -4.69 2.12
CA VAL A 19 3.77 -4.36 3.54
C VAL A 19 5.10 -3.64 3.83
N ALA A 20 6.20 -4.17 3.32
CA ALA A 20 7.51 -3.54 3.52
C ALA A 20 7.56 -2.12 2.94
N PHE A 21 6.94 -1.92 1.77
CA PHE A 21 6.84 -0.59 1.16
C PHE A 21 6.12 0.39 2.10
N PHE A 22 4.95 0.01 2.62
CA PHE A 22 4.19 0.88 3.51
C PHE A 22 4.86 1.07 4.87
N GLU A 23 5.62 0.09 5.34
CA GLU A 23 6.38 0.26 6.58
C GLU A 23 7.44 1.35 6.44
N LEU A 24 8.06 1.49 5.27
CA LEU A 24 9.02 2.56 5.01
C LEU A 24 8.35 3.94 5.04
N ILE A 25 7.07 4.02 4.78
CA ILE A 25 6.30 5.28 4.85
C ILE A 25 5.84 5.56 6.28
N GLY A 26 5.71 4.50 7.09
CA GLY A 26 5.34 4.66 8.48
C GLY A 26 4.05 3.94 8.88
N LEU A 27 3.51 3.10 8.00
CA LEU A 27 2.37 2.28 8.35
C LEU A 27 2.85 0.96 8.95
N LYS A 28 1.98 0.33 9.74
CA LYS A 28 2.25 -0.99 10.32
C LYS A 28 1.05 -1.89 10.09
N GLU A 29 1.31 -3.17 9.96
CA GLU A 29 0.26 -4.17 9.89
C GLU A 29 -0.45 -4.24 11.23
N VAL A 30 -1.78 -4.12 11.21
CA VAL A 30 -2.57 -4.17 12.44
C VAL A 30 -3.36 -5.47 12.57
N ARG A 31 -3.71 -6.11 11.46
CA ARG A 31 -4.33 -7.44 11.48
C ARG A 31 -4.28 -8.06 10.08
N ARG A 32 -4.46 -9.37 10.05
CA ARG A 32 -4.37 -10.14 8.81
C ARG A 32 -5.35 -11.30 8.89
N PHE A 33 -6.01 -11.60 7.78
CA PHE A 33 -6.96 -12.71 7.66
C PHE A 33 -6.72 -13.50 6.39
N ASP A 34 -6.74 -14.82 6.50
CA ASP A 34 -6.76 -15.72 5.35
C ASP A 34 -8.17 -16.26 5.19
N ASN A 35 -8.66 -16.32 3.96
CA ASN A 35 -9.94 -16.95 3.64
C ASN A 35 -9.68 -18.05 2.63
N GLU A 36 -9.65 -19.28 3.11
CA GLU A 36 -9.35 -20.44 2.24
C GLU A 36 -10.44 -20.71 1.23
N ALA A 37 -11.70 -20.56 1.62
CA ALA A 37 -12.82 -20.79 0.72
C ALA A 37 -12.80 -19.79 -0.45
N GLY A 38 -12.52 -18.52 -0.18
CA GLY A 38 -12.43 -17.48 -1.19
C GLY A 38 -11.05 -17.36 -1.82
N ARG A 39 -10.05 -18.04 -1.26
CA ARG A 39 -8.67 -18.03 -1.72
C ARG A 39 -8.09 -16.62 -1.80
N PHE A 40 -8.14 -15.92 -0.67
CA PHE A 40 -7.54 -14.59 -0.58
C PHE A 40 -7.04 -14.29 0.84
N THR A 41 -6.15 -13.33 0.94
CA THR A 41 -5.63 -12.81 2.20
C THR A 41 -5.91 -11.32 2.26
N LEU A 42 -6.36 -10.85 3.42
CA LEU A 42 -6.55 -9.42 3.69
C LEU A 42 -5.53 -8.99 4.74
N ILE A 43 -4.85 -7.88 4.47
CA ILE A 43 -3.88 -7.30 5.40
C ILE A 43 -4.26 -5.84 5.62
N PHE A 44 -4.46 -5.46 6.87
CA PHE A 44 -4.84 -4.09 7.22
C PHE A 44 -3.63 -3.38 7.81
N LEU A 45 -3.34 -2.20 7.27
CA LEU A 45 -2.22 -1.37 7.68
C LEU A 45 -2.73 -0.03 8.17
N ALA A 46 -2.04 0.57 9.13
CA ALA A 46 -2.39 1.90 9.61
C ALA A 46 -1.14 2.65 10.06
N ALA A 47 -1.17 3.96 9.94
CA ALA A 47 -0.20 4.83 10.57
C ALA A 47 -0.46 4.87 12.06
N GLU A 48 0.55 5.21 12.84
CA GLU A 48 0.44 5.28 14.30
C GLU A 48 -0.69 6.20 14.72
N GLY A 49 -1.56 5.70 15.60
CA GLY A 49 -2.69 6.46 16.10
C GLY A 49 -3.89 6.49 15.17
N GLN A 50 -3.82 5.83 14.01
CA GLN A 50 -4.92 5.85 13.04
C GLN A 50 -5.60 4.50 12.85
N GLU A 51 -5.33 3.56 13.73
CA GLU A 51 -5.99 2.25 13.71
C GLU A 51 -7.50 2.45 13.89
N GLY A 52 -8.27 1.84 13.01
CA GLY A 52 -9.71 1.97 13.00
C GLY A 52 -10.23 3.29 12.44
N LEU A 53 -9.37 4.18 11.98
CA LEU A 53 -9.76 5.49 11.45
C LEU A 53 -9.46 5.66 9.96
N ALA A 54 -8.24 5.34 9.54
CA ALA A 54 -7.81 5.53 8.16
C ALA A 54 -6.85 4.40 7.79
N GLU A 55 -7.40 3.21 7.59
CA GLU A 55 -6.62 2.03 7.28
C GLU A 55 -6.49 1.80 5.78
N VAL A 56 -5.44 1.10 5.39
CA VAL A 56 -5.28 0.58 4.05
C VAL A 56 -5.46 -0.93 4.14
N GLU A 57 -6.38 -1.46 3.33
CA GLU A 57 -6.60 -2.89 3.22
C GLU A 57 -5.92 -3.41 1.97
N LEU A 58 -4.96 -4.30 2.14
CA LEU A 58 -4.35 -4.98 1.02
C LEU A 58 -5.11 -6.28 0.78
N THR A 59 -5.54 -6.50 -0.45
CA THR A 59 -6.20 -7.75 -0.85
C THR A 59 -5.28 -8.52 -1.77
N TYR A 60 -4.88 -9.69 -1.33
CA TYR A 60 -4.08 -10.61 -2.12
C TYR A 60 -4.95 -11.79 -2.52
N ASN A 61 -5.29 -11.85 -3.81
CA ASN A 61 -6.02 -12.99 -4.36
C ASN A 61 -5.02 -14.08 -4.70
N TRP A 62 -5.16 -15.24 -4.08
CA TRP A 62 -4.20 -16.34 -4.28
C TRP A 62 -4.22 -16.77 -5.74
N PRO A 63 -3.05 -17.05 -6.33
CA PRO A 63 -3.01 -17.48 -7.72
C PRO A 63 -3.86 -18.73 -7.95
N PRO A 64 -4.50 -18.84 -9.12
CA PRO A 64 -5.25 -20.06 -9.44
C PRO A 64 -4.32 -21.25 -9.47
N GLU A 65 -4.81 -22.42 -9.07
CA GLU A 65 -4.00 -23.63 -9.03
C GLU A 65 -3.49 -24.04 -10.41
N ASP A 66 -4.30 -23.77 -11.43
CA ASP A 66 -4.02 -24.19 -12.82
C ASP A 66 -3.82 -23.01 -13.76
N GLY A 67 -3.48 -21.82 -13.26
CA GLY A 67 -3.41 -20.64 -14.10
C GLY A 67 -2.26 -19.73 -13.74
N GLU A 68 -2.14 -18.66 -14.51
CA GLU A 68 -1.14 -17.65 -14.28
C GLU A 68 -1.57 -16.74 -13.13
N PRO A 69 -0.63 -16.26 -12.30
CA PRO A 69 -0.94 -15.26 -11.29
C PRO A 69 -1.41 -13.97 -11.97
N GLU A 70 -2.24 -13.21 -11.26
CA GLU A 70 -2.71 -11.92 -11.76
C GLU A 70 -1.55 -10.93 -11.85
N SER A 71 -1.71 -10.01 -12.80
CA SER A 71 -0.85 -8.83 -12.87
C SER A 71 -1.76 -7.64 -13.10
N TYR A 72 -1.35 -6.48 -12.61
CA TYR A 72 -2.16 -5.28 -12.72
C TYR A 72 -1.45 -4.25 -13.57
N SER A 73 -2.17 -3.73 -14.56
CA SER A 73 -1.63 -2.65 -15.39
C SER A 73 -2.10 -1.32 -14.82
N GLY A 74 -1.24 -0.34 -14.95
CA GLY A 74 -1.59 1.01 -14.54
C GLY A 74 -2.61 1.60 -15.50
N GLY A 75 -3.42 2.50 -14.99
CA GLY A 75 -4.33 3.32 -15.74
C GLY A 75 -4.32 4.69 -15.09
N ARG A 76 -5.34 5.48 -15.32
CA ARG A 76 -5.43 6.79 -14.67
C ARG A 76 -6.32 6.75 -13.44
N ASN A 77 -6.95 5.65 -13.18
CA ASN A 77 -7.74 5.40 -11.99
C ASN A 77 -6.88 4.55 -11.04
N PHE A 78 -6.99 4.62 -9.76
CA PHE A 78 -7.89 5.46 -8.99
C PHE A 78 -7.30 6.85 -8.66
N GLY A 79 -6.02 7.04 -8.75
CA GLY A 79 -5.32 8.22 -8.27
C GLY A 79 -4.23 7.83 -7.29
N HIS A 80 -4.27 8.38 -6.08
CA HIS A 80 -3.21 8.11 -5.11
C HIS A 80 -3.72 8.21 -3.66
N LEU A 81 -2.92 7.70 -2.74
CA LEU A 81 -3.08 7.92 -1.31
C LEU A 81 -2.01 8.92 -0.88
N ALA A 82 -2.31 9.75 0.10
CA ALA A 82 -1.38 10.77 0.57
C ALA A 82 -1.09 10.60 2.05
N TYR A 83 0.18 10.65 2.40
CA TYR A 83 0.64 10.57 3.78
C TYR A 83 1.60 11.71 4.08
N ARG A 84 1.49 12.29 5.26
CA ARG A 84 2.48 13.22 5.76
C ARG A 84 3.57 12.43 6.45
N VAL A 85 4.81 12.73 6.14
CA VAL A 85 5.98 12.14 6.80
C VAL A 85 6.82 13.25 7.40
N ASP A 86 7.64 12.92 8.40
CA ASP A 86 8.45 13.93 9.09
C ASP A 86 9.56 14.50 8.22
N ASP A 87 10.20 13.63 7.41
CA ASP A 87 11.31 14.03 6.55
C ASP A 87 11.12 13.36 5.18
N ILE A 88 10.61 14.12 4.23
CA ILE A 88 10.30 13.61 2.90
C ILE A 88 11.56 13.14 2.16
N TYR A 89 12.70 13.80 2.40
CA TYR A 89 13.94 13.40 1.73
C TYR A 89 14.45 12.07 2.28
N ALA A 90 14.42 11.88 3.59
CA ALA A 90 14.83 10.64 4.21
C ALA A 90 13.92 9.48 3.82
N THR A 91 12.60 9.71 3.77
CA THR A 91 11.63 8.70 3.36
C THR A 91 11.86 8.29 1.91
N CYS A 92 12.03 9.25 1.01
CA CYS A 92 12.29 8.95 -0.39
C CYS A 92 13.63 8.22 -0.58
N ALA A 93 14.66 8.60 0.17
CA ALA A 93 15.94 7.91 0.10
C ALA A 93 15.83 6.46 0.55
N ALA A 94 15.09 6.18 1.62
CA ALA A 94 14.86 4.83 2.10
C ALA A 94 14.08 3.99 1.07
N LEU A 95 13.06 4.57 0.47
CA LEU A 95 12.27 3.89 -0.57
C LEU A 95 13.14 3.56 -1.78
N GLN A 96 13.95 4.52 -2.23
CA GLN A 96 14.83 4.32 -3.38
C GLN A 96 15.88 3.26 -3.09
N ALA A 97 16.48 3.27 -1.90
CA ALA A 97 17.45 2.28 -1.50
C ALA A 97 16.86 0.86 -1.47
N ALA A 98 15.56 0.75 -1.17
CA ALA A 98 14.85 -0.53 -1.18
C ALA A 98 14.37 -0.94 -2.57
N GLY A 99 14.65 -0.15 -3.61
CA GLY A 99 14.32 -0.48 -4.99
C GLY A 99 12.97 0.04 -5.49
N HIS A 100 12.32 0.90 -4.71
CA HIS A 100 11.03 1.47 -5.14
C HIS A 100 11.24 2.67 -6.04
N ILE A 101 10.25 2.91 -6.89
CA ILE A 101 10.31 3.98 -7.89
C ILE A 101 9.82 5.28 -7.27
N ILE A 102 10.66 6.31 -7.35
CA ILE A 102 10.25 7.67 -7.00
C ILE A 102 9.74 8.30 -8.30
N HIS A 103 8.44 8.34 -8.46
CA HIS A 103 7.82 8.83 -9.68
C HIS A 103 8.02 10.33 -9.87
N ARG A 104 7.87 11.09 -8.80
CA ARG A 104 8.17 12.53 -8.77
C ARG A 104 8.96 12.83 -7.50
N PRO A 105 10.24 13.25 -7.63
CA PRO A 105 11.08 13.50 -6.45
C PRO A 105 10.64 14.76 -5.70
N PRO A 106 11.03 14.91 -4.42
CA PRO A 106 10.59 16.03 -3.59
C PRO A 106 11.41 17.29 -3.84
N ARG A 107 11.27 17.88 -5.01
CA ARG A 107 12.10 19.01 -5.45
C ARG A 107 11.93 20.26 -4.59
N ASP A 108 10.72 20.48 -4.10
CA ASP A 108 10.40 21.67 -3.28
C ASP A 108 10.32 21.35 -1.78
N GLY A 109 10.57 20.10 -1.40
CA GLY A 109 10.48 19.67 -0.01
C GLY A 109 9.06 19.49 0.51
N HIS A 110 8.04 19.64 -0.34
CA HIS A 110 6.64 19.58 0.09
C HIS A 110 5.93 18.29 -0.30
N MET A 111 6.18 17.76 -1.48
CA MET A 111 5.54 16.53 -1.90
C MET A 111 6.41 15.72 -2.85
N ALA A 112 6.20 14.43 -2.84
CA ALA A 112 6.79 13.48 -3.78
C ALA A 112 5.75 12.44 -4.14
N PHE A 113 5.90 11.81 -5.30
CA PHE A 113 5.05 10.70 -5.72
C PHE A 113 5.91 9.45 -5.86
N VAL A 114 5.49 8.38 -5.19
CA VAL A 114 6.21 7.12 -5.19
C VAL A 114 5.27 6.01 -5.65
N LYS A 115 5.85 4.92 -6.15
CA LYS A 115 5.05 3.79 -6.61
C LYS A 115 5.25 2.61 -5.69
N SER A 116 4.15 1.95 -5.33
CA SER A 116 4.16 0.69 -4.62
C SER A 116 4.63 -0.43 -5.56
N PRO A 117 4.89 -1.65 -5.05
CA PRO A 117 5.36 -2.75 -5.91
C PRO A 117 4.49 -3.04 -7.13
N ASP A 118 3.19 -2.85 -7.04
CA ASP A 118 2.28 -3.05 -8.17
C ASP A 118 2.03 -1.78 -8.98
N GLY A 119 2.68 -0.71 -8.65
CA GLY A 119 2.48 0.58 -9.31
C GLY A 119 1.48 1.43 -8.56
#